data_6689cfe9877e7989a7a6275485f50aac
#
_entry.id   6689cfe9877e7989a7a6275485f50aac
#
_cell.length_a   1.000
_cell.length_b   1.000
_cell.length_c   1.000
_cell.angle_alpha   90.00
_cell.angle_beta   90.00
_cell.angle_gamma   90.00
#
_symmetry.space_group_name_H-M   'P 1'
#
loop_
_entity.id
_entity.type
_entity.pdbx_description
1 polymer ?
#
loop_
_entity_poly.entity_id
_entity_poly.type
_entity_poly.pdbx_seq_one_letter_code
_entity_poly.pdbx_strand_id
1 'polypeptide(L)'
;MDLVSNLSIGFGVAFTPINLLYCFVGVLLGTLIGVLPGIGPVATIAMLLPTTYALPPVSALIMLAGIYYGASYGGSTTAILVNLPGESSSVVTVIDGYQMAKQGRAGPALAAAGIGSFFAGCVGTLILAAFAAPLTEVAFKFGPAEYFSLMVLGLIGAVVLASGSLIKAVGMIVLGLLLGLIGTDVNSGVARFSFDIPELTDGVGFIVIAMGVFGYGEIIMNLGKHADERVIFTAKVTGLFPTKEDFKNMAPAILRGTALGCSLGILPGGGALLSAFAAYTIEKKTRLRPGEVPFGKGNIRGVAAPESANNAGSQTSFIPLLTLGIPPNAVMALMVGAMTIHNIQPGPQVMTSNPQLFWGLIASMWLGNAMLIILNLPLIGMWIKLLTVPYRWLFPAIVLFCAIGVYSTNNNTWDIWMVALFGVIGYGFIKLGAEPAPLLLGFILGPMMEENLRRALLLSRGDWSVFVTRPLSAGLLAAAMLLVVIVALPSIKAKREEAFVEE
;
A
#
# COMPACT_ATOMS: atom_id res chain seq x y z
N MET A 1 6.82 -29.30 0.68
CA MET A 1 6.19 -29.32 2.04
C MET A 1 4.73 -28.95 1.88
N ASP A 2 3.85 -29.54 2.68
CA ASP A 2 2.44 -29.17 2.67
C ASP A 2 2.21 -27.81 3.36
N LEU A 3 1.02 -27.23 3.19
CA LEU A 3 0.68 -25.92 3.75
C LEU A 3 0.81 -25.88 5.28
N VAL A 4 0.48 -26.99 5.95
CA VAL A 4 0.52 -27.07 7.42
C VAL A 4 1.96 -27.03 7.93
N SER A 5 2.87 -27.77 7.30
CA SER A 5 4.30 -27.73 7.62
C SER A 5 4.90 -26.34 7.41
N ASN A 6 4.55 -25.70 6.30
CA ASN A 6 5.00 -24.35 5.98
C ASN A 6 4.49 -23.30 7.00
N LEU A 7 3.22 -23.37 7.37
CA LEU A 7 2.65 -22.51 8.41
C LEU A 7 3.27 -22.78 9.78
N SER A 8 3.61 -24.01 10.09
CA SER A 8 4.33 -24.35 11.35
C SER A 8 5.68 -23.65 11.41
N ILE A 9 6.44 -23.65 10.31
CA ILE A 9 7.70 -22.87 10.21
C ILE A 9 7.41 -21.38 10.43
N GLY A 10 6.39 -20.86 9.74
CA GLY A 10 6.00 -19.45 9.82
C GLY A 10 5.64 -19.02 11.23
N PHE A 11 4.78 -19.76 11.90
CA PHE A 11 4.40 -19.47 13.29
C PHE A 11 5.58 -19.63 14.25
N GLY A 12 6.46 -20.64 14.07
CA GLY A 12 7.67 -20.78 14.85
C GLY A 12 8.57 -19.54 14.79
N VAL A 13 8.68 -18.93 13.63
CA VAL A 13 9.43 -17.68 13.42
C VAL A 13 8.66 -16.47 13.97
N ALA A 14 7.38 -16.35 13.69
CA ALA A 14 6.57 -15.18 14.09
C ALA A 14 6.39 -15.08 15.60
N PHE A 15 6.35 -16.21 16.33
CA PHE A 15 6.24 -16.24 17.78
C PHE A 15 7.57 -16.03 18.53
N THR A 16 8.69 -15.88 17.82
CA THR A 16 9.95 -15.50 18.53
C THR A 16 9.76 -14.15 19.22
N PRO A 17 10.32 -13.94 20.44
CA PRO A 17 10.12 -12.69 21.19
C PRO A 17 10.50 -11.45 20.40
N ILE A 18 11.57 -11.53 19.61
CA ILE A 18 12.03 -10.41 18.79
C ILE A 18 11.04 -10.06 17.66
N ASN A 19 10.50 -11.06 16.98
CA ASN A 19 9.53 -10.84 15.91
C ASN A 19 8.18 -10.39 16.46
N LEU A 20 7.75 -10.90 17.62
CA LEU A 20 6.57 -10.38 18.32
C LEU A 20 6.73 -8.92 18.72
N LEU A 21 7.93 -8.55 19.23
CA LEU A 21 8.23 -7.16 19.58
C LEU A 21 8.15 -6.25 18.35
N TYR A 22 8.80 -6.60 17.24
CA TYR A 22 8.78 -5.78 16.03
C TYR A 22 7.43 -5.79 15.33
N CYS A 23 6.66 -6.87 15.40
CA CYS A 23 5.26 -6.90 14.98
C CYS A 23 4.44 -5.89 15.79
N PHE A 24 4.56 -5.91 17.13
CA PHE A 24 3.88 -4.97 18.02
C PHE A 24 4.30 -3.52 17.76
N VAL A 25 5.60 -3.25 17.64
CA VAL A 25 6.12 -1.92 17.32
C VAL A 25 5.58 -1.44 15.98
N GLY A 26 5.58 -2.31 14.97
CA GLY A 26 5.04 -1.99 13.64
C GLY A 26 3.57 -1.61 13.68
N VAL A 27 2.72 -2.44 14.28
CA VAL A 27 1.27 -2.17 14.35
C VAL A 27 0.95 -0.95 15.23
N LEU A 28 1.73 -0.72 16.29
CA LEU A 28 1.56 0.45 17.15
C LEU A 28 1.94 1.74 16.41
N LEU A 29 3.11 1.78 15.78
CA LEU A 29 3.56 2.94 14.99
C LEU A 29 2.65 3.20 13.80
N GLY A 30 2.24 2.14 13.09
CA GLY A 30 1.28 2.24 12.01
C GLY A 30 -0.03 2.86 12.48
N THR A 31 -0.64 2.35 13.55
CA THR A 31 -1.87 2.90 14.11
C THR A 31 -1.70 4.36 14.57
N LEU A 32 -0.60 4.65 15.27
CA LEU A 32 -0.29 5.99 15.77
C LEU A 32 -0.24 7.01 14.63
N ILE A 33 0.45 6.68 13.54
CA ILE A 33 0.60 7.60 12.41
C ILE A 33 -0.67 7.59 11.54
N GLY A 34 -1.31 6.45 11.36
CA GLY A 34 -2.59 6.35 10.64
C GLY A 34 -3.71 7.18 11.25
N VAL A 35 -3.71 7.35 12.59
CA VAL A 35 -4.62 8.25 13.29
C VAL A 35 -4.31 9.73 13.01
N LEU A 36 -3.09 10.08 12.58
CA LEU A 36 -2.75 11.44 12.23
C LEU A 36 -3.21 11.77 10.79
N PRO A 37 -4.17 12.69 10.58
CA PRO A 37 -4.68 12.97 9.24
C PRO A 37 -3.59 13.45 8.30
N GLY A 38 -3.56 12.89 7.10
CA GLY A 38 -2.66 13.30 6.04
C GLY A 38 -1.27 12.66 6.06
N ILE A 39 -1.03 11.63 6.90
CA ILE A 39 0.18 10.82 6.86
C ILE A 39 -0.25 9.38 6.60
N GLY A 40 -0.25 8.98 5.33
CA GLY A 40 -0.65 7.64 4.92
C GLY A 40 0.43 6.57 5.19
N PRO A 41 0.10 5.28 4.93
CA PRO A 41 1.04 4.17 5.15
C PRO A 41 2.30 4.28 4.28
N VAL A 42 2.20 4.85 3.09
CA VAL A 42 3.34 5.04 2.17
C VAL A 42 4.37 5.97 2.80
N ALA A 43 3.92 7.16 3.24
CA ALA A 43 4.80 8.12 3.90
C ALA A 43 5.41 7.53 5.18
N THR A 44 4.60 6.84 5.98
CA THR A 44 5.05 6.20 7.23
C THR A 44 6.15 5.17 6.98
N ILE A 45 5.92 4.25 6.05
CA ILE A 45 6.90 3.21 5.72
C ILE A 45 8.16 3.85 5.13
N ALA A 46 8.00 4.82 4.21
CA ALA A 46 9.13 5.52 3.63
C ALA A 46 10.02 6.18 4.70
N MET A 47 9.41 6.86 5.67
CA MET A 47 10.13 7.52 6.77
C MET A 47 10.81 6.55 7.73
N LEU A 48 10.22 5.38 7.97
CA LEU A 48 10.74 4.38 8.90
C LEU A 48 11.65 3.32 8.24
N LEU A 49 11.65 3.26 6.90
CA LEU A 49 12.43 2.30 6.14
C LEU A 49 13.92 2.28 6.51
N PRO A 50 14.61 3.43 6.67
CA PRO A 50 16.02 3.43 7.07
C PRO A 50 16.26 2.78 8.44
N THR A 51 15.32 2.90 9.37
CA THR A 51 15.46 2.32 10.72
C THR A 51 15.48 0.79 10.68
N THR A 52 14.96 0.20 9.62
CA THR A 52 14.93 -1.26 9.45
C THR A 52 16.28 -1.85 9.02
N TYR A 53 17.20 -1.03 8.53
CA TYR A 53 18.51 -1.48 8.04
C TYR A 53 19.33 -2.26 9.08
N ALA A 54 19.24 -1.84 10.33
CA ALA A 54 19.96 -2.50 11.45
C ALA A 54 19.22 -3.74 12.00
N LEU A 55 18.04 -4.07 11.49
CA LEU A 55 17.23 -5.17 11.98
C LEU A 55 17.49 -6.47 11.21
N PRO A 56 17.24 -7.63 11.82
CA PRO A 56 17.16 -8.88 11.07
C PRO A 56 16.10 -8.77 9.96
N PRO A 57 16.37 -9.29 8.75
CA PRO A 57 15.48 -9.10 7.58
C PRO A 57 14.02 -9.50 7.84
N VAL A 58 13.80 -10.61 8.54
CA VAL A 58 12.44 -11.09 8.89
C VAL A 58 11.74 -10.08 9.79
N SER A 59 12.44 -9.61 10.84
CA SER A 59 11.90 -8.64 11.81
C SER A 59 11.59 -7.30 11.14
N ALA A 60 12.45 -6.85 10.22
CA ALA A 60 12.26 -5.65 9.44
C ALA A 60 10.96 -5.70 8.60
N LEU A 61 10.78 -6.78 7.84
CA LEU A 61 9.59 -6.94 7.00
C LEU A 61 8.32 -7.13 7.83
N ILE A 62 8.37 -7.85 8.94
CA ILE A 62 7.26 -7.99 9.89
C ILE A 62 6.85 -6.62 10.45
N MET A 63 7.82 -5.79 10.85
CA MET A 63 7.56 -4.44 11.35
C MET A 63 6.91 -3.56 10.28
N LEU A 64 7.47 -3.52 9.07
CA LEU A 64 6.94 -2.71 7.96
C LEU A 64 5.54 -3.15 7.54
N ALA A 65 5.29 -4.46 7.47
CA ALA A 65 3.94 -4.99 7.22
C ALA A 65 2.97 -4.56 8.32
N GLY A 66 3.39 -4.65 9.60
CA GLY A 66 2.62 -4.15 10.74
C GLY A 66 2.28 -2.67 10.63
N ILE A 67 3.21 -1.84 10.15
CA ILE A 67 2.97 -0.42 9.89
C ILE A 67 1.89 -0.26 8.82
N TYR A 68 1.92 -1.03 7.75
CA TYR A 68 0.95 -0.93 6.67
C TYR A 68 -0.49 -1.13 7.15
N TYR A 69 -0.79 -2.28 7.73
CA TYR A 69 -2.17 -2.50 8.18
C TYR A 69 -2.50 -1.75 9.46
N GLY A 70 -1.52 -1.38 10.28
CA GLY A 70 -1.72 -0.47 11.40
C GLY A 70 -2.18 0.92 10.96
N ALA A 71 -1.59 1.46 9.90
CA ALA A 71 -2.00 2.74 9.33
C ALA A 71 -3.42 2.68 8.75
N SER A 72 -3.81 1.57 8.13
CA SER A 72 -5.17 1.36 7.63
C SER A 72 -6.20 1.42 8.77
N TYR A 73 -5.96 0.72 9.89
CA TYR A 73 -6.84 0.79 11.07
C TYR A 73 -6.89 2.19 11.70
N GLY A 74 -5.74 2.85 11.83
CA GLY A 74 -5.66 4.21 12.35
C GLY A 74 -6.40 5.22 11.46
N GLY A 75 -6.26 5.08 10.14
CA GLY A 75 -6.91 5.90 9.13
C GLY A 75 -8.43 5.84 9.17
N SER A 76 -8.99 4.66 9.40
CA SER A 76 -10.43 4.46 9.58
C SER A 76 -10.96 5.18 10.84
N THR A 77 -10.19 5.17 11.92
CA THR A 77 -10.54 5.89 13.14
C THR A 77 -10.68 7.39 12.88
N THR A 78 -9.75 7.96 12.16
CA THR A 78 -9.75 9.39 11.80
C THR A 78 -10.87 9.71 10.82
N ALA A 79 -11.10 8.88 9.82
CA ALA A 79 -12.21 9.01 8.88
C ALA A 79 -13.57 9.09 9.59
N ILE A 80 -13.81 8.23 10.57
CA ILE A 80 -15.06 8.16 11.32
C ILE A 80 -15.21 9.34 12.29
N LEU A 81 -14.15 9.73 13.00
CA LEU A 81 -14.24 10.69 14.10
C LEU A 81 -14.02 12.15 13.69
N VAL A 82 -13.24 12.41 12.63
CA VAL A 82 -12.77 13.76 12.29
C VAL A 82 -13.23 14.22 10.90
N ASN A 83 -13.89 13.37 10.13
CA ASN A 83 -14.27 13.64 8.73
C ASN A 83 -13.06 13.88 7.82
N LEU A 84 -11.90 13.35 8.18
CA LEU A 84 -10.67 13.43 7.39
C LEU A 84 -10.13 12.01 7.23
N PRO A 85 -9.92 11.53 6.01
CA PRO A 85 -9.32 10.22 5.82
C PRO A 85 -7.87 10.23 6.34
N GLY A 86 -7.49 9.23 7.12
CA GLY A 86 -6.10 9.04 7.54
C GLY A 86 -5.24 8.49 6.39
N GLU A 87 -5.88 7.75 5.48
CA GLU A 87 -5.27 7.24 4.25
C GLU A 87 -6.29 7.27 3.09
N SER A 88 -5.81 7.15 1.86
CA SER A 88 -6.65 7.25 0.66
C SER A 88 -7.77 6.18 0.60
N SER A 89 -7.53 4.98 1.11
CA SER A 89 -8.55 3.92 1.09
C SER A 89 -9.67 4.11 2.11
N SER A 90 -9.46 4.94 3.14
CA SER A 90 -10.49 5.27 4.14
C SER A 90 -11.37 6.45 3.75
N VAL A 91 -11.15 7.10 2.59
CA VAL A 91 -11.99 8.19 2.08
C VAL A 91 -13.47 7.78 2.02
N VAL A 92 -13.74 6.59 1.51
CA VAL A 92 -15.11 6.08 1.36
C VAL A 92 -15.79 5.85 2.71
N THR A 93 -15.01 5.48 3.73
CA THR A 93 -15.51 5.26 5.10
C THR A 93 -16.00 6.55 5.74
N VAL A 94 -15.46 7.71 5.33
CA VAL A 94 -15.92 9.04 5.79
C VAL A 94 -17.40 9.24 5.52
N ILE A 95 -17.89 8.80 4.35
CA ILE A 95 -19.23 9.10 3.84
C ILE A 95 -20.33 8.68 4.85
N ASP A 96 -20.26 7.46 5.34
CA ASP A 96 -21.24 6.94 6.31
C ASP A 96 -20.70 6.95 7.74
N GLY A 97 -19.41 6.69 7.95
CA GLY A 97 -18.80 6.59 9.26
C GLY A 97 -18.89 7.88 10.07
N TYR A 98 -18.58 9.01 9.45
CA TYR A 98 -18.71 10.32 10.11
C TYR A 98 -20.17 10.70 10.38
N GLN A 99 -21.11 10.34 9.50
CA GLN A 99 -22.53 10.56 9.77
C GLN A 99 -23.02 9.72 10.95
N MET A 100 -22.56 8.49 11.11
CA MET A 100 -22.82 7.67 12.29
C MET A 100 -22.26 8.35 13.56
N ALA A 101 -21.04 8.87 13.49
CA ALA A 101 -20.42 9.58 14.62
C ALA A 101 -21.24 10.80 15.05
N LYS A 102 -21.71 11.63 14.10
CA LYS A 102 -22.59 12.77 14.36
C LYS A 102 -23.91 12.39 15.05
N GLN A 103 -24.41 11.18 14.75
CA GLN A 103 -25.64 10.65 15.35
C GLN A 103 -25.41 9.98 16.72
N GLY A 104 -24.18 10.11 17.29
CA GLY A 104 -23.82 9.46 18.55
C GLY A 104 -23.48 7.98 18.42
N ARG A 105 -23.36 7.44 17.20
CA ARG A 105 -23.08 6.04 16.87
C ARG A 105 -21.63 5.82 16.47
N ALA A 106 -20.70 6.62 16.97
CA ALA A 106 -19.26 6.48 16.70
C ALA A 106 -18.72 5.10 17.14
N GLY A 107 -19.16 4.60 18.30
CA GLY A 107 -18.76 3.29 18.81
C GLY A 107 -19.11 2.14 17.86
N PRO A 108 -20.38 1.97 17.45
CA PRO A 108 -20.76 0.98 16.44
C PRO A 108 -20.04 1.12 15.10
N ALA A 109 -19.76 2.34 14.64
CA ALA A 109 -19.00 2.57 13.40
C ALA A 109 -17.55 2.08 13.51
N LEU A 110 -16.87 2.43 14.60
CA LEU A 110 -15.50 1.98 14.89
C LEU A 110 -15.42 0.45 15.06
N ALA A 111 -16.41 -0.13 15.73
CA ALA A 111 -16.48 -1.57 15.88
C ALA A 111 -16.74 -2.28 14.55
N ALA A 112 -17.61 -1.74 13.70
CA ALA A 112 -17.85 -2.30 12.36
C ALA A 112 -16.59 -2.24 11.50
N ALA A 113 -15.85 -1.12 11.53
CA ALA A 113 -14.56 -1.00 10.88
C ALA A 113 -13.55 -2.03 11.42
N GLY A 114 -13.34 -2.06 12.75
CA GLY A 114 -12.36 -2.96 13.36
C GLY A 114 -12.67 -4.45 13.17
N ILE A 115 -13.91 -4.86 13.37
CA ILE A 115 -14.34 -6.27 13.21
C ILE A 115 -14.24 -6.67 11.72
N GLY A 116 -14.72 -5.80 10.82
CA GLY A 116 -14.65 -6.03 9.38
C GLY A 116 -13.22 -6.17 8.89
N SER A 117 -12.34 -5.26 9.31
CA SER A 117 -10.91 -5.27 8.98
C SER A 117 -10.20 -6.51 9.53
N PHE A 118 -10.47 -6.90 10.77
CA PHE A 118 -9.90 -8.10 11.38
C PHE A 118 -10.29 -9.37 10.62
N PHE A 119 -11.59 -9.56 10.37
CA PHE A 119 -12.08 -10.69 9.61
C PHE A 119 -11.45 -10.75 8.21
N ALA A 120 -11.48 -9.63 7.51
CA ALA A 120 -10.98 -9.52 6.15
C ALA A 120 -9.46 -9.70 6.07
N GLY A 121 -8.72 -9.15 7.03
CA GLY A 121 -7.28 -9.35 7.16
C GLY A 121 -6.91 -10.81 7.38
N CYS A 122 -7.63 -11.51 8.27
CA CYS A 122 -7.40 -12.93 8.51
C CYS A 122 -7.71 -13.79 7.28
N VAL A 123 -8.82 -13.51 6.58
CA VAL A 123 -9.20 -14.23 5.34
C VAL A 123 -8.21 -13.92 4.20
N GLY A 124 -7.82 -12.65 4.02
CA GLY A 124 -6.82 -12.25 3.03
C GLY A 124 -5.48 -12.94 3.25
N THR A 125 -5.03 -13.03 4.50
CA THR A 125 -3.82 -13.78 4.86
C THR A 125 -3.95 -15.28 4.59
N LEU A 126 -5.13 -15.87 4.85
CA LEU A 126 -5.40 -17.27 4.52
C LEU A 126 -5.31 -17.52 3.01
N ILE A 127 -5.89 -16.62 2.21
CA ILE A 127 -5.82 -16.69 0.73
C ILE A 127 -4.36 -16.53 0.28
N LEU A 128 -3.62 -15.57 0.83
CA LEU A 128 -2.19 -15.43 0.56
C LEU A 128 -1.43 -16.73 0.84
N ALA A 129 -1.62 -17.32 2.02
CA ALA A 129 -0.95 -18.57 2.40
C ALA A 129 -1.33 -19.76 1.49
N ALA A 130 -2.62 -19.89 1.15
CA ALA A 130 -3.11 -20.99 0.33
C ALA A 130 -2.64 -20.91 -1.13
N PHE A 131 -2.57 -19.70 -1.69
CA PHE A 131 -2.21 -19.48 -3.09
C PHE A 131 -0.73 -19.23 -3.32
N ALA A 132 0.07 -18.96 -2.26
CA ALA A 132 1.48 -18.66 -2.38
C ALA A 132 2.26 -19.77 -3.10
N ALA A 133 2.14 -21.03 -2.69
CA ALA A 133 2.87 -22.13 -3.31
C ALA A 133 2.41 -22.39 -4.76
N PRO A 134 1.12 -22.55 -5.09
CA PRO A 134 0.68 -22.71 -6.47
C PRO A 134 1.10 -21.58 -7.41
N LEU A 135 1.02 -20.33 -6.94
CA LEU A 135 1.42 -19.18 -7.75
C LEU A 135 2.93 -19.12 -7.94
N THR A 136 3.71 -19.50 -6.94
CA THR A 136 5.16 -19.61 -7.06
C THR A 136 5.56 -20.68 -8.09
N GLU A 137 4.87 -21.82 -8.15
CA GLU A 137 5.10 -22.83 -9.20
C GLU A 137 4.80 -22.29 -10.60
N VAL A 138 3.75 -21.49 -10.75
CA VAL A 138 3.45 -20.80 -12.01
C VAL A 138 4.53 -19.78 -12.32
N ALA A 139 5.00 -19.01 -11.32
CA ALA A 139 6.03 -18.00 -11.49
C ALA A 139 7.38 -18.57 -11.95
N PHE A 140 7.73 -19.80 -11.57
CA PHE A 140 8.92 -20.47 -12.07
C PHE A 140 8.89 -20.80 -13.58
N LYS A 141 7.72 -20.74 -14.21
CA LYS A 141 7.56 -20.90 -15.67
C LYS A 141 7.85 -19.59 -16.43
N PHE A 142 7.97 -18.47 -15.70
CA PHE A 142 8.26 -17.18 -16.27
C PHE A 142 9.75 -17.08 -16.63
N GLY A 143 10.05 -16.76 -17.87
CA GLY A 143 11.36 -16.35 -18.32
C GLY A 143 11.43 -14.82 -18.47
N PRO A 144 12.55 -14.28 -18.98
CA PRO A 144 12.72 -12.83 -19.14
C PRO A 144 11.66 -12.15 -20.00
N ALA A 145 11.13 -12.81 -21.04
CA ALA A 145 10.06 -12.24 -21.86
C ALA A 145 8.75 -12.10 -21.09
N GLU A 146 8.41 -13.10 -20.28
CA GLU A 146 7.22 -13.09 -19.44
C GLU A 146 7.33 -12.02 -18.34
N TYR A 147 8.50 -11.91 -17.68
CA TYR A 147 8.73 -10.87 -16.67
C TYR A 147 8.64 -9.47 -17.28
N PHE A 148 9.25 -9.23 -18.46
CA PHE A 148 9.08 -7.96 -19.16
C PHE A 148 7.61 -7.64 -19.43
N SER A 149 6.85 -8.58 -19.99
CA SER A 149 5.45 -8.41 -20.32
C SER A 149 4.57 -8.18 -19.08
N LEU A 150 4.90 -8.84 -17.96
CA LEU A 150 4.22 -8.67 -16.69
C LEU A 150 4.50 -7.29 -16.09
N MET A 151 5.72 -6.76 -16.21
CA MET A 151 6.06 -5.39 -15.76
C MET A 151 5.36 -4.34 -16.62
N VAL A 152 5.26 -4.54 -17.94
CA VAL A 152 4.45 -3.68 -18.81
C VAL A 152 2.98 -3.68 -18.39
N LEU A 153 2.42 -4.86 -18.14
CA LEU A 153 1.04 -4.98 -17.60
C LEU A 153 0.89 -4.25 -16.26
N GLY A 154 1.87 -4.41 -15.35
CA GLY A 154 1.89 -3.75 -14.05
C GLY A 154 1.91 -2.23 -14.15
N LEU A 155 2.78 -1.67 -15.01
CA LEU A 155 2.85 -0.21 -15.23
C LEU A 155 1.57 0.33 -15.89
N ILE A 156 1.02 -0.37 -16.88
CA ILE A 156 -0.26 0.02 -17.51
C ILE A 156 -1.39 -0.07 -16.48
N GLY A 157 -1.43 -1.13 -15.66
CA GLY A 157 -2.39 -1.26 -14.57
C GLY A 157 -2.29 -0.10 -13.59
N ALA A 158 -1.09 0.31 -13.22
CA ALA A 158 -0.86 1.45 -12.33
C ALA A 158 -1.38 2.78 -12.93
N VAL A 159 -1.19 3.01 -14.25
CA VAL A 159 -1.77 4.19 -14.94
C VAL A 159 -3.30 4.14 -14.92
N VAL A 160 -3.85 2.98 -15.25
CA VAL A 160 -5.30 2.77 -15.36
C VAL A 160 -6.03 3.03 -14.05
N LEU A 161 -5.42 2.59 -12.95
CA LEU A 161 -5.99 2.63 -11.61
C LEU A 161 -5.52 3.84 -10.77
N ALA A 162 -4.59 4.66 -11.30
CA ALA A 162 -4.18 5.91 -10.65
C ALA A 162 -5.36 6.88 -10.54
N SER A 163 -5.45 7.58 -9.43
CA SER A 163 -6.42 8.67 -9.24
C SER A 163 -6.10 9.86 -10.15
N GLY A 164 -7.13 10.58 -10.58
CA GLY A 164 -6.99 11.80 -11.38
C GLY A 164 -6.67 11.58 -12.87
N SER A 165 -5.81 12.42 -13.44
CA SER A 165 -5.54 12.47 -14.87
C SER A 165 -4.61 11.34 -15.34
N LEU A 166 -5.06 10.55 -16.35
CA LEU A 166 -4.24 9.52 -16.99
C LEU A 166 -2.93 10.07 -17.56
N ILE A 167 -2.97 11.26 -18.16
CA ILE A 167 -1.77 11.87 -18.76
C ILE A 167 -0.73 12.16 -17.66
N LYS A 168 -1.19 12.66 -16.50
CA LYS A 168 -0.29 12.88 -15.36
C LYS A 168 0.28 11.57 -14.84
N ALA A 169 -0.53 10.52 -14.71
CA ALA A 169 -0.07 9.20 -14.28
C ALA A 169 0.99 8.61 -15.25
N VAL A 170 0.78 8.72 -16.56
CA VAL A 170 1.78 8.34 -17.57
C VAL A 170 3.06 9.17 -17.41
N GLY A 171 2.93 10.50 -17.25
CA GLY A 171 4.07 11.38 -17.03
C GLY A 171 4.87 11.00 -15.78
N MET A 172 4.19 10.66 -14.69
CA MET A 172 4.82 10.21 -13.44
C MET A 172 5.55 8.88 -13.60
N ILE A 173 4.97 7.91 -14.34
CA ILE A 173 5.67 6.64 -14.65
C ILE A 173 6.92 6.91 -15.50
N VAL A 174 6.79 7.71 -16.56
CA VAL A 174 7.94 8.04 -17.43
C VAL A 174 9.04 8.71 -16.63
N LEU A 175 8.68 9.65 -15.77
CA LEU A 175 9.65 10.29 -14.87
C LEU A 175 10.31 9.27 -13.93
N GLY A 176 9.53 8.35 -13.37
CA GLY A 176 10.06 7.26 -12.55
C GLY A 176 11.03 6.37 -13.32
N LEU A 177 10.66 5.94 -14.54
CA LEU A 177 11.52 5.19 -15.42
C LEU A 177 12.86 5.92 -15.69
N LEU A 178 12.81 7.22 -15.99
CA LEU A 178 14.00 8.04 -16.22
C LEU A 178 14.88 8.15 -14.96
N LEU A 179 14.29 8.36 -13.80
CA LEU A 179 15.04 8.38 -12.54
C LEU A 179 15.70 7.02 -12.25
N GLY A 180 15.05 5.91 -12.57
CA GLY A 180 15.60 4.56 -12.44
C GLY A 180 16.76 4.26 -13.40
N LEU A 181 16.93 5.06 -14.45
CA LEU A 181 18.05 4.93 -15.40
C LEU A 181 19.29 5.72 -14.97
N ILE A 182 19.21 6.56 -13.95
CA ILE A 182 20.36 7.29 -13.42
C ILE A 182 21.33 6.31 -12.77
N GLY A 183 22.63 6.42 -13.08
CA GLY A 183 23.66 5.57 -12.50
C GLY A 183 24.38 4.72 -13.51
N THR A 184 25.20 3.80 -13.03
CA THR A 184 26.01 2.93 -13.89
C THR A 184 25.16 1.81 -14.48
N ASP A 185 25.16 1.68 -15.80
CA ASP A 185 24.52 0.57 -16.50
C ASP A 185 25.25 -0.74 -16.19
N VAL A 186 24.53 -1.67 -15.56
CA VAL A 186 25.08 -2.97 -15.12
C VAL A 186 25.66 -3.80 -16.26
N ASN A 187 25.17 -3.63 -17.51
CA ASN A 187 25.61 -4.42 -18.66
C ASN A 187 26.82 -3.82 -19.37
N SER A 188 26.89 -2.48 -19.51
CA SER A 188 27.96 -1.79 -20.25
C SER A 188 29.00 -1.15 -19.31
N GLY A 189 28.74 -1.01 -18.03
CA GLY A 189 29.60 -0.30 -17.09
C GLY A 189 29.66 1.22 -17.31
N VAL A 190 28.84 1.76 -18.22
CA VAL A 190 28.83 3.20 -18.54
C VAL A 190 27.86 3.94 -17.60
N ALA A 191 28.32 5.03 -17.00
CA ALA A 191 27.46 5.90 -16.20
C ALA A 191 26.47 6.66 -17.09
N ARG A 192 25.17 6.62 -16.72
CA ARG A 192 24.07 7.29 -17.41
C ARG A 192 23.52 8.40 -16.53
N PHE A 193 23.30 9.57 -17.12
CA PHE A 193 22.70 10.74 -16.44
C PHE A 193 23.36 11.11 -15.12
N SER A 194 24.66 10.82 -14.95
CA SER A 194 25.43 11.17 -13.75
C SER A 194 25.91 12.61 -13.76
N PHE A 195 25.94 13.28 -14.92
CA PHE A 195 26.36 14.69 -15.09
C PHE A 195 27.73 14.98 -14.44
N ASP A 196 28.65 14.02 -14.44
CA ASP A 196 29.96 14.06 -13.79
C ASP A 196 29.88 14.28 -12.25
N ILE A 197 28.74 14.00 -11.64
CA ILE A 197 28.55 14.01 -10.19
C ILE A 197 28.83 12.60 -9.66
N PRO A 198 29.88 12.40 -8.84
CA PRO A 198 30.28 11.07 -8.38
C PRO A 198 29.15 10.34 -7.62
N GLU A 199 28.37 11.07 -6.82
CA GLU A 199 27.29 10.51 -6.03
C GLU A 199 26.13 9.96 -6.88
N LEU A 200 26.00 10.41 -8.14
CA LEU A 200 24.99 9.91 -9.07
C LEU A 200 25.48 8.71 -9.91
N THR A 201 26.74 8.31 -9.80
CA THR A 201 27.24 7.11 -10.51
C THR A 201 26.63 5.82 -9.97
N ASP A 202 26.27 5.79 -8.70
CA ASP A 202 25.55 4.67 -8.08
C ASP A 202 24.03 4.81 -8.19
N GLY A 203 23.55 5.86 -8.88
CA GLY A 203 22.13 6.16 -9.04
C GLY A 203 21.55 6.94 -7.86
N VAL A 204 20.25 7.24 -7.97
CA VAL A 204 19.52 7.86 -6.87
C VAL A 204 18.97 6.77 -5.96
N GLY A 205 19.26 6.85 -4.67
CA GLY A 205 18.78 5.86 -3.70
C GLY A 205 17.25 5.81 -3.64
N PHE A 206 16.69 4.60 -3.67
CA PHE A 206 15.24 4.38 -3.54
C PHE A 206 14.64 5.07 -2.31
N ILE A 207 15.32 4.95 -1.16
CA ILE A 207 14.91 5.55 0.10
C ILE A 207 14.81 7.07 -0.02
N VAL A 208 15.76 7.69 -0.71
CA VAL A 208 15.84 9.14 -0.91
C VAL A 208 14.62 9.67 -1.66
N ILE A 209 14.26 9.02 -2.76
CA ILE A 209 13.07 9.38 -3.55
C ILE A 209 11.80 9.14 -2.72
N ALA A 210 11.67 7.97 -2.11
CA ALA A 210 10.49 7.60 -1.35
C ALA A 210 10.26 8.55 -0.17
N MET A 211 11.28 8.79 0.66
CA MET A 211 11.17 9.70 1.79
C MET A 211 10.96 11.15 1.38
N GLY A 212 11.65 11.60 0.33
CA GLY A 212 11.47 12.94 -0.19
C GLY A 212 10.05 13.16 -0.67
N VAL A 213 9.64 12.39 -1.67
CA VAL A 213 8.36 12.61 -2.36
C VAL A 213 7.16 12.33 -1.44
N PHE A 214 7.16 11.22 -0.70
CA PHE A 214 6.01 10.86 0.15
C PHE A 214 6.14 11.39 1.58
N GLY A 215 7.33 11.36 2.18
CA GLY A 215 7.54 11.84 3.55
C GLY A 215 7.55 13.36 3.61
N TYR A 216 8.59 13.99 3.06
CA TYR A 216 8.76 15.45 3.14
C TYR A 216 7.72 16.21 2.31
N GLY A 217 7.33 15.71 1.12
CA GLY A 217 6.29 16.33 0.30
C GLY A 217 4.98 16.46 1.05
N GLU A 218 4.56 15.42 1.75
CA GLU A 218 3.34 15.40 2.55
C GLU A 218 3.45 16.25 3.81
N ILE A 219 4.61 16.27 4.49
CA ILE A 219 4.88 17.17 5.61
C ILE A 219 4.72 18.63 5.19
N ILE A 220 5.34 19.04 4.07
CA ILE A 220 5.27 20.42 3.55
C ILE A 220 3.82 20.77 3.22
N MET A 221 3.07 19.85 2.60
CA MET A 221 1.65 20.05 2.27
C MET A 221 0.80 20.26 3.52
N ASN A 222 1.03 19.46 4.56
CA ASN A 222 0.25 19.53 5.80
C ASN A 222 0.59 20.76 6.67
N LEU A 223 1.81 21.30 6.55
CA LEU A 223 2.19 22.57 7.21
C LEU A 223 1.42 23.77 6.69
N GLY A 224 0.99 23.74 5.42
CA GLY A 224 0.19 24.79 4.80
C GLY A 224 -1.29 24.79 5.19
N LYS A 225 -1.79 23.73 5.85
CA LYS A 225 -3.20 23.63 6.28
C LYS A 225 -3.37 24.29 7.65
N HIS A 226 -4.33 25.23 7.76
CA HIS A 226 -4.63 25.89 9.03
C HIS A 226 -5.20 24.89 10.07
N ALA A 227 -4.72 24.98 11.31
CA ALA A 227 -5.16 24.13 12.41
C ALA A 227 -6.63 24.34 12.79
N ASP A 228 -7.22 25.47 12.42
CA ASP A 228 -8.57 25.91 12.82
C ASP A 228 -9.70 25.22 12.06
N GLU A 229 -9.41 24.45 11.00
CA GLU A 229 -10.44 23.73 10.22
C GLU A 229 -10.79 22.33 10.76
N ARG A 230 -10.18 21.92 11.87
CA ARG A 230 -10.40 20.58 12.43
C ARG A 230 -11.51 20.57 13.46
N VAL A 231 -12.70 20.15 13.07
CA VAL A 231 -13.77 19.81 14.00
C VAL A 231 -13.53 18.41 14.57
N ILE A 232 -12.85 18.33 15.71
CA ILE A 232 -12.60 17.05 16.38
C ILE A 232 -13.86 16.65 17.15
N PHE A 233 -14.35 15.42 16.93
CA PHE A 233 -15.42 14.85 17.72
C PHE A 233 -14.90 14.56 19.16
N THR A 234 -15.21 15.45 20.09
CA THR A 234 -14.72 15.38 21.47
C THR A 234 -15.67 14.62 22.42
N ALA A 235 -16.84 14.21 21.93
CA ALA A 235 -17.78 13.45 22.74
C ALA A 235 -17.20 12.07 23.11
N LYS A 236 -17.48 11.61 24.33
CA LYS A 236 -17.09 10.26 24.76
C LYS A 236 -17.70 9.24 23.80
N VAL A 237 -16.83 8.42 23.18
CA VAL A 237 -17.28 7.26 22.42
C VAL A 237 -17.87 6.25 23.40
N THR A 238 -19.19 6.08 23.35
CA THR A 238 -19.93 5.13 24.17
C THR A 238 -20.50 4.02 23.31
N GLY A 239 -20.73 2.84 23.89
CA GLY A 239 -21.40 1.73 23.20
C GLY A 239 -20.57 1.19 22.02
N LEU A 240 -19.33 0.75 22.28
CA LEU A 240 -18.44 0.17 21.25
C LEU A 240 -19.04 -1.07 20.55
N PHE A 241 -19.91 -1.83 21.22
CA PHE A 241 -20.44 -3.03 20.63
C PHE A 241 -21.63 -2.75 19.70
N PRO A 242 -21.61 -3.26 18.45
CA PRO A 242 -22.77 -3.19 17.55
C PRO A 242 -23.98 -3.94 18.14
N THR A 243 -25.17 -3.45 17.86
CA THR A 243 -26.41 -4.15 18.21
C THR A 243 -26.55 -5.45 17.38
N LYS A 244 -27.46 -6.34 17.78
CA LYS A 244 -27.76 -7.56 16.98
C LYS A 244 -28.22 -7.22 15.57
N GLU A 245 -28.94 -6.12 15.41
CA GLU A 245 -29.39 -5.63 14.11
C GLU A 245 -28.23 -5.07 13.28
N ASP A 246 -27.34 -4.27 13.89
CA ASP A 246 -26.12 -3.81 13.25
C ASP A 246 -25.29 -5.00 12.74
N PHE A 247 -25.10 -6.02 13.59
CA PHE A 247 -24.33 -7.21 13.21
C PHE A 247 -24.98 -7.97 12.06
N LYS A 248 -26.31 -8.12 12.06
CA LYS A 248 -27.07 -8.74 10.97
C LYS A 248 -26.91 -7.98 9.64
N ASN A 249 -26.79 -6.64 9.70
CA ASN A 249 -26.62 -5.80 8.52
C ASN A 249 -25.16 -5.79 8.02
N MET A 250 -24.18 -5.66 8.92
CA MET A 250 -22.79 -5.56 8.54
C MET A 250 -22.15 -6.89 8.12
N ALA A 251 -22.57 -8.03 8.66
CA ALA A 251 -21.91 -9.32 8.38
C ALA A 251 -21.91 -9.71 6.90
N PRO A 252 -23.03 -9.63 6.14
CA PRO A 252 -23.01 -9.90 4.69
C PRO A 252 -22.17 -8.86 3.91
N ALA A 253 -22.13 -7.60 4.39
CA ALA A 253 -21.33 -6.55 3.79
C ALA A 253 -19.83 -6.81 3.97
N ILE A 254 -19.41 -7.29 5.16
CA ILE A 254 -18.05 -7.74 5.45
C ILE A 254 -17.64 -8.86 4.50
N LEU A 255 -18.50 -9.88 4.30
CA LEU A 255 -18.18 -11.00 3.41
C LEU A 255 -17.99 -10.54 1.97
N ARG A 256 -18.89 -9.70 1.45
CA ARG A 256 -18.78 -9.16 0.08
C ARG A 256 -17.55 -8.24 -0.07
N GLY A 257 -17.32 -7.36 0.91
CA GLY A 257 -16.15 -6.51 0.95
C GLY A 257 -14.85 -7.32 0.96
N THR A 258 -14.77 -8.34 1.83
CA THR A 258 -13.62 -9.26 1.88
C THR A 258 -13.38 -9.96 0.54
N ALA A 259 -14.40 -10.50 -0.09
CA ALA A 259 -14.27 -11.17 -1.40
C ALA A 259 -13.76 -10.21 -2.49
N LEU A 260 -14.30 -8.98 -2.52
CA LEU A 260 -13.85 -7.93 -3.44
C LEU A 260 -12.41 -7.51 -3.16
N GLY A 261 -12.07 -7.30 -1.89
CA GLY A 261 -10.72 -6.94 -1.48
C GLY A 261 -9.70 -8.00 -1.86
N CYS A 262 -10.01 -9.26 -1.59
CA CYS A 262 -9.13 -10.37 -1.96
C CYS A 262 -8.91 -10.49 -3.48
N SER A 263 -9.91 -10.16 -4.28
CA SER A 263 -9.82 -10.23 -5.74
C SER A 263 -9.11 -9.02 -6.34
N LEU A 264 -9.45 -7.82 -5.88
CA LEU A 264 -8.92 -6.57 -6.44
C LEU A 264 -7.55 -6.18 -5.86
N GLY A 265 -7.21 -6.64 -4.65
CA GLY A 265 -5.93 -6.37 -4.01
C GLY A 265 -4.72 -6.93 -4.75
N ILE A 266 -4.90 -8.00 -5.53
CA ILE A 266 -3.86 -8.60 -6.36
C ILE A 266 -3.56 -7.76 -7.61
N LEU A 267 -4.51 -6.92 -8.04
CA LEU A 267 -4.40 -6.18 -9.29
C LEU A 267 -3.41 -5.01 -9.17
N PRO A 268 -2.55 -4.82 -10.17
CA PRO A 268 -1.64 -3.69 -10.19
C PRO A 268 -2.38 -2.34 -10.17
N GLY A 269 -1.93 -1.43 -9.31
CA GLY A 269 -2.45 -0.06 -9.20
C GLY A 269 -3.70 0.10 -8.32
N GLY A 270 -4.49 -0.95 -8.11
CA GLY A 270 -5.79 -0.84 -7.43
C GLY A 270 -5.72 -1.03 -5.92
N GLY A 271 -5.11 -2.11 -5.50
CA GLY A 271 -4.92 -2.43 -4.09
C GLY A 271 -6.13 -2.15 -3.19
N ALA A 272 -5.84 -1.62 -2.02
CA ALA A 272 -6.82 -1.31 -0.97
C ALA A 272 -7.81 -0.21 -1.39
N LEU A 273 -7.35 0.83 -2.09
CA LEU A 273 -8.17 1.97 -2.50
C LEU A 273 -9.31 1.53 -3.42
N LEU A 274 -8.98 0.90 -4.56
CA LEU A 274 -9.98 0.44 -5.51
C LEU A 274 -10.96 -0.55 -4.87
N SER A 275 -10.46 -1.42 -4.01
CA SER A 275 -11.26 -2.42 -3.29
C SER A 275 -12.31 -1.75 -2.41
N ALA A 276 -11.94 -0.71 -1.67
CA ALA A 276 -12.84 0.04 -0.79
C ALA A 276 -13.95 0.75 -1.59
N PHE A 277 -13.60 1.46 -2.67
CA PHE A 277 -14.56 2.13 -3.55
C PHE A 277 -15.52 1.15 -4.23
N ALA A 278 -14.99 0.04 -4.76
CA ALA A 278 -15.80 -0.99 -5.39
C ALA A 278 -16.80 -1.61 -4.39
N ALA A 279 -16.34 -1.91 -3.17
CA ALA A 279 -17.19 -2.47 -2.13
C ALA A 279 -18.32 -1.52 -1.73
N TYR A 280 -18.04 -0.24 -1.52
CA TYR A 280 -19.07 0.76 -1.23
C TYR A 280 -20.09 0.88 -2.37
N THR A 281 -19.60 0.97 -3.61
CA THR A 281 -20.45 1.11 -4.80
C THR A 281 -21.38 -0.09 -4.97
N ILE A 282 -20.88 -1.31 -4.74
CA ILE A 282 -21.69 -2.54 -4.80
C ILE A 282 -22.70 -2.57 -3.66
N GLU A 283 -22.31 -2.23 -2.44
CA GLU A 283 -23.23 -2.17 -1.31
C GLU A 283 -24.35 -1.15 -1.55
N LYS A 284 -24.05 0.03 -2.06
CA LYS A 284 -25.02 1.06 -2.40
C LYS A 284 -26.07 0.58 -3.42
N LYS A 285 -25.70 -0.36 -4.30
CA LYS A 285 -26.63 -0.96 -5.27
C LYS A 285 -27.45 -2.12 -4.69
N THR A 286 -27.07 -2.65 -3.53
CA THR A 286 -27.84 -3.73 -2.89
C THR A 286 -29.10 -3.15 -2.22
N ARG A 287 -30.18 -3.93 -2.23
CA ARG A 287 -31.45 -3.51 -1.62
C ARG A 287 -31.29 -3.22 -0.14
N LEU A 288 -31.79 -2.06 0.29
CA LEU A 288 -31.91 -1.70 1.70
C LEU A 288 -32.94 -2.62 2.38
N ARG A 289 -32.66 -2.99 3.62
CA ARG A 289 -33.61 -3.72 4.45
C ARG A 289 -34.64 -2.76 5.06
N PRO A 290 -35.83 -3.20 5.41
CA PRO A 290 -36.81 -2.37 6.10
C PRO A 290 -36.21 -1.78 7.40
N GLY A 291 -36.31 -0.45 7.57
CA GLY A 291 -35.75 0.26 8.73
C GLY A 291 -34.25 0.59 8.64
N GLU A 292 -33.54 0.16 7.59
CA GLU A 292 -32.14 0.48 7.42
C GLU A 292 -31.92 1.92 6.93
N VAL A 293 -30.94 2.61 7.51
CA VAL A 293 -30.58 3.98 7.14
C VAL A 293 -30.02 4.01 5.70
N PRO A 294 -30.38 4.98 4.86
CA PRO A 294 -29.83 5.11 3.52
C PRO A 294 -28.30 5.36 3.53
N PHE A 295 -27.60 4.93 2.48
CA PHE A 295 -26.18 5.23 2.29
C PHE A 295 -25.96 6.75 2.18
N GLY A 296 -24.84 7.23 2.73
CA GLY A 296 -24.53 8.64 2.89
C GLY A 296 -25.22 9.32 4.06
N LYS A 297 -26.06 8.58 4.82
CA LYS A 297 -26.76 9.08 6.01
C LYS A 297 -26.40 8.33 7.30
N GLY A 298 -25.33 7.53 7.28
CA GLY A 298 -24.87 6.76 8.43
C GLY A 298 -25.27 5.28 8.36
N ASN A 299 -25.20 4.66 7.21
CA ASN A 299 -25.43 3.23 7.02
C ASN A 299 -24.21 2.44 7.46
N ILE A 300 -24.36 1.49 8.39
CA ILE A 300 -23.25 0.68 8.92
C ILE A 300 -22.59 -0.20 7.86
N ARG A 301 -23.31 -0.59 6.80
CA ARG A 301 -22.76 -1.34 5.66
C ARG A 301 -21.80 -0.49 4.84
N GLY A 302 -22.04 0.86 4.79
CA GLY A 302 -21.16 1.83 4.15
C GLY A 302 -19.83 2.04 4.89
N VAL A 303 -19.71 1.51 6.10
CA VAL A 303 -18.43 1.42 6.84
C VAL A 303 -17.85 0.02 6.73
N ALA A 304 -18.67 -1.00 7.02
CA ALA A 304 -18.20 -2.39 7.13
C ALA A 304 -17.64 -2.97 5.83
N ALA A 305 -18.29 -2.71 4.68
CA ALA A 305 -17.85 -3.26 3.41
C ALA A 305 -16.53 -2.65 2.89
N PRO A 306 -16.38 -1.30 2.81
CA PRO A 306 -15.12 -0.72 2.35
C PRO A 306 -13.95 -1.01 3.28
N GLU A 307 -14.15 -1.04 4.59
CA GLU A 307 -13.09 -1.38 5.55
C GLU A 307 -12.63 -2.83 5.43
N SER A 308 -13.57 -3.75 5.22
CA SER A 308 -13.22 -5.15 4.95
C SER A 308 -12.48 -5.29 3.62
N ALA A 309 -12.92 -4.58 2.59
CA ALA A 309 -12.28 -4.62 1.27
C ALA A 309 -10.87 -4.03 1.30
N ASN A 310 -10.70 -2.91 2.00
CA ASN A 310 -9.40 -2.27 2.23
C ASN A 310 -8.40 -3.26 2.85
N ASN A 311 -8.75 -3.85 3.98
CA ASN A 311 -7.84 -4.73 4.72
C ASN A 311 -7.58 -6.05 3.98
N ALA A 312 -8.59 -6.65 3.34
CA ALA A 312 -8.37 -7.81 2.49
C ALA A 312 -7.44 -7.49 1.32
N GLY A 313 -7.64 -6.34 0.66
CA GLY A 313 -6.80 -5.88 -0.45
C GLY A 313 -5.36 -5.58 -0.02
N SER A 314 -5.18 -5.04 1.18
CA SER A 314 -3.85 -4.81 1.76
C SER A 314 -3.09 -6.13 1.96
N GLN A 315 -3.74 -7.17 2.49
CA GLN A 315 -3.11 -8.48 2.70
C GLN A 315 -2.80 -9.19 1.37
N THR A 316 -3.75 -9.19 0.45
CA THR A 316 -3.57 -9.90 -0.84
C THR A 316 -2.63 -9.18 -1.80
N SER A 317 -2.31 -7.91 -1.57
CA SER A 317 -1.24 -7.19 -2.28
C SER A 317 0.15 -7.82 -2.09
N PHE A 318 0.36 -8.57 -1.03
CA PHE A 318 1.60 -9.33 -0.83
C PHE A 318 1.72 -10.54 -1.78
N ILE A 319 0.63 -11.02 -2.37
CA ILE A 319 0.67 -12.16 -3.30
C ILE A 319 1.60 -11.88 -4.49
N PRO A 320 1.34 -10.88 -5.35
CA PRO A 320 2.21 -10.62 -6.49
C PRO A 320 3.63 -10.21 -6.07
N LEU A 321 3.79 -9.52 -4.95
CA LEU A 321 5.11 -9.16 -4.42
C LEU A 321 5.94 -10.40 -4.09
N LEU A 322 5.40 -11.30 -3.29
CA LEU A 322 6.15 -12.44 -2.76
C LEU A 322 6.29 -13.58 -3.76
N THR A 323 5.33 -13.75 -4.69
CA THR A 323 5.33 -14.85 -5.65
C THR A 323 5.93 -14.48 -7.00
N LEU A 324 5.74 -13.24 -7.46
CA LEU A 324 6.19 -12.75 -8.77
C LEU A 324 7.28 -11.68 -8.67
N GLY A 325 7.50 -11.10 -7.48
CA GLY A 325 8.45 -10.01 -7.28
C GLY A 325 7.98 -8.66 -7.82
N ILE A 326 6.68 -8.50 -8.09
CA ILE A 326 6.11 -7.29 -8.68
C ILE A 326 5.23 -6.58 -7.67
N PRO A 327 5.56 -5.32 -7.31
CA PRO A 327 4.73 -4.55 -6.41
C PRO A 327 3.44 -4.07 -7.10
N PRO A 328 2.25 -4.41 -6.60
CA PRO A 328 1.00 -3.93 -7.17
C PRO A 328 0.64 -2.49 -6.79
N ASN A 329 1.28 -1.92 -5.78
CA ASN A 329 1.02 -0.56 -5.29
C ASN A 329 2.27 0.05 -4.65
N ALA A 330 2.19 1.35 -4.28
CA ALA A 330 3.31 2.09 -3.71
C ALA A 330 3.84 1.50 -2.40
N VAL A 331 2.98 0.97 -1.53
CA VAL A 331 3.41 0.32 -0.28
C VAL A 331 4.24 -0.93 -0.59
N MET A 332 3.77 -1.75 -1.51
CA MET A 332 4.51 -2.96 -1.93
C MET A 332 5.81 -2.59 -2.65
N ALA A 333 5.85 -1.44 -3.33
CA ALA A 333 7.08 -0.91 -3.91
C ALA A 333 8.11 -0.58 -2.80
N LEU A 334 7.67 0.04 -1.70
CA LEU A 334 8.53 0.27 -0.52
C LEU A 334 8.99 -1.05 0.12
N MET A 335 8.14 -2.07 0.12
CA MET A 335 8.52 -3.41 0.60
C MET A 335 9.58 -4.07 -0.29
N VAL A 336 9.51 -3.88 -1.63
CA VAL A 336 10.62 -4.27 -2.55
C VAL A 336 11.91 -3.58 -2.14
N GLY A 337 11.86 -2.26 -1.89
CA GLY A 337 13.02 -1.51 -1.42
C GLY A 337 13.58 -2.06 -0.11
N ALA A 338 12.73 -2.38 0.86
CA ALA A 338 13.15 -3.02 2.11
C ALA A 338 13.83 -4.37 1.89
N MET A 339 13.25 -5.22 1.02
CA MET A 339 13.86 -6.51 0.68
C MET A 339 15.21 -6.33 0.01
N THR A 340 15.33 -5.38 -0.91
CA THR A 340 16.59 -5.08 -1.62
C THR A 340 17.69 -4.59 -0.67
N ILE A 341 17.36 -3.73 0.29
CA ILE A 341 18.29 -3.27 1.33
C ILE A 341 18.88 -4.45 2.13
N HIS A 342 18.08 -5.47 2.33
CA HIS A 342 18.49 -6.71 3.02
C HIS A 342 19.07 -7.78 2.08
N ASN A 343 19.40 -7.41 0.82
CA ASN A 343 19.91 -8.33 -0.21
C ASN A 343 18.95 -9.50 -0.52
N ILE A 344 17.65 -9.27 -0.38
CA ILE A 344 16.61 -10.24 -0.71
C ILE A 344 15.97 -9.81 -2.03
N GLN A 345 16.12 -10.62 -3.06
CA GLN A 345 15.46 -10.39 -4.34
C GLN A 345 14.00 -10.85 -4.23
N PRO A 346 13.01 -9.94 -4.35
CA PRO A 346 11.60 -10.34 -4.31
C PRO A 346 11.25 -11.26 -5.48
N GLY A 347 10.30 -12.16 -5.27
CA GLY A 347 9.87 -13.09 -6.30
C GLY A 347 9.85 -14.55 -5.85
N PRO A 348 9.67 -15.50 -6.80
CA PRO A 348 9.39 -16.90 -6.48
C PRO A 348 10.51 -17.60 -5.70
N GLN A 349 11.75 -17.11 -5.83
CA GLN A 349 12.90 -17.68 -5.15
C GLN A 349 12.87 -17.44 -3.63
N VAL A 350 12.19 -16.39 -3.14
CA VAL A 350 12.13 -16.10 -1.70
C VAL A 350 11.55 -17.25 -0.91
N MET A 351 10.52 -17.90 -1.44
CA MET A 351 9.87 -19.03 -0.76
C MET A 351 10.82 -20.21 -0.58
N THR A 352 11.75 -20.45 -1.52
CA THR A 352 12.69 -21.57 -1.49
C THR A 352 14.00 -21.22 -0.80
N SER A 353 14.54 -20.03 -1.06
CA SER A 353 15.83 -19.58 -0.49
C SER A 353 15.71 -19.09 0.94
N ASN A 354 14.58 -18.50 1.31
CA ASN A 354 14.33 -17.88 2.61
C ASN A 354 12.95 -18.27 3.17
N PRO A 355 12.65 -19.57 3.38
CA PRO A 355 11.32 -20.04 3.79
C PRO A 355 10.90 -19.48 5.15
N GLN A 356 11.83 -19.28 6.07
CA GLN A 356 11.57 -18.66 7.38
C GLN A 356 11.09 -17.21 7.24
N LEU A 357 11.68 -16.43 6.34
CA LEU A 357 11.26 -15.07 6.06
C LEU A 357 9.88 -15.06 5.42
N PHE A 358 9.69 -15.87 4.38
CA PHE A 358 8.45 -15.94 3.61
C PHE A 358 7.26 -16.32 4.49
N TRP A 359 7.35 -17.46 5.18
CA TRP A 359 6.27 -17.97 6.00
C TRP A 359 6.15 -17.24 7.34
N GLY A 360 7.27 -16.74 7.90
CA GLY A 360 7.30 -15.91 9.09
C GLY A 360 6.56 -14.59 8.89
N LEU A 361 6.76 -13.93 7.75
CA LEU A 361 6.03 -12.73 7.37
C LEU A 361 4.52 -13.03 7.25
N ILE A 362 4.12 -14.09 6.55
CA ILE A 362 2.70 -14.46 6.40
C ILE A 362 2.07 -14.77 7.76
N ALA A 363 2.73 -15.57 8.60
CA ALA A 363 2.21 -15.90 9.93
C ALA A 363 2.09 -14.67 10.83
N SER A 364 3.02 -13.72 10.73
CA SER A 364 2.98 -12.48 11.50
C SER A 364 1.77 -11.60 11.19
N MET A 365 1.18 -11.73 10.00
CA MET A 365 0.01 -10.95 9.61
C MET A 365 -1.23 -11.29 10.47
N TRP A 366 -1.44 -12.57 10.84
CA TRP A 366 -2.51 -12.93 11.79
C TRP A 366 -2.24 -12.36 13.18
N LEU A 367 -0.99 -12.40 13.65
CA LEU A 367 -0.60 -11.83 14.95
C LEU A 367 -0.78 -10.32 14.96
N GLY A 368 -0.33 -9.64 13.90
CA GLY A 368 -0.51 -8.20 13.73
C GLY A 368 -1.98 -7.79 13.70
N ASN A 369 -2.83 -8.52 12.94
CA ASN A 369 -4.27 -8.27 12.93
C ASN A 369 -4.91 -8.46 14.32
N ALA A 370 -4.50 -9.49 15.07
CA ALA A 370 -4.98 -9.70 16.45
C ALA A 370 -4.52 -8.57 17.39
N MET A 371 -3.28 -8.11 17.26
CA MET A 371 -2.79 -6.95 18.03
C MET A 371 -3.55 -5.68 17.67
N LEU A 372 -3.88 -5.47 16.39
CA LEU A 372 -4.58 -4.27 15.93
C LEU A 372 -6.00 -4.15 16.46
N ILE A 373 -6.75 -5.23 16.53
CA ILE A 373 -8.11 -5.16 17.11
C ILE A 373 -8.05 -4.80 18.60
N ILE A 374 -7.04 -5.31 19.32
CA ILE A 374 -6.80 -4.98 20.72
C ILE A 374 -6.37 -3.51 20.88
N LEU A 375 -5.46 -3.03 20.03
CA LEU A 375 -4.98 -1.65 20.09
C LEU A 375 -6.06 -0.64 19.70
N ASN A 376 -6.90 -0.93 18.70
CA ASN A 376 -7.82 0.06 18.15
C ASN A 376 -9.15 0.13 18.90
N LEU A 377 -9.76 -0.97 19.32
CA LEU A 377 -11.07 -0.93 19.98
C LEU A 377 -10.97 -0.57 21.47
N PRO A 378 -10.25 -1.29 22.35
CA PRO A 378 -10.14 -0.93 23.74
C PRO A 378 -9.43 0.40 24.00
N LEU A 379 -8.43 0.75 23.18
CA LEU A 379 -7.59 1.93 23.40
C LEU A 379 -8.06 3.17 22.61
N ILE A 380 -9.28 3.15 22.06
CA ILE A 380 -9.82 4.25 21.24
C ILE A 380 -9.71 5.62 21.95
N GLY A 381 -9.87 5.66 23.26
CA GLY A 381 -9.75 6.89 24.06
C GLY A 381 -8.33 7.49 24.01
N MET A 382 -7.31 6.69 23.84
CA MET A 382 -5.92 7.14 23.67
C MET A 382 -5.74 7.78 22.30
N TRP A 383 -6.26 7.16 21.25
CA TRP A 383 -6.18 7.67 19.89
C TRP A 383 -6.93 8.99 19.71
N ILE A 384 -8.11 9.14 20.34
CA ILE A 384 -8.83 10.43 20.35
C ILE A 384 -7.99 11.54 20.98
N LYS A 385 -7.27 11.26 22.07
CA LYS A 385 -6.37 12.25 22.68
C LYS A 385 -5.20 12.59 21.74
N LEU A 386 -4.68 11.64 20.99
CA LEU A 386 -3.62 11.87 20.02
C LEU A 386 -4.05 12.85 18.91
N LEU A 387 -5.31 12.76 18.46
CA LEU A 387 -5.88 13.68 17.47
C LEU A 387 -5.85 15.16 17.91
N THR A 388 -5.78 15.41 19.22
CA THR A 388 -5.70 16.78 19.75
C THR A 388 -4.29 17.37 19.74
N VAL A 389 -3.25 16.57 19.44
CA VAL A 389 -1.85 17.05 19.39
C VAL A 389 -1.65 17.92 18.16
N PRO A 390 -1.18 19.19 18.31
CA PRO A 390 -0.93 20.05 17.19
C PRO A 390 0.20 19.52 16.31
N TYR A 391 -0.02 19.47 14.99
CA TYR A 391 0.95 18.96 14.01
C TYR A 391 2.30 19.68 14.06
N ARG A 392 2.31 20.98 14.45
CA ARG A 392 3.51 21.79 14.60
C ARG A 392 4.58 21.20 15.55
N TRP A 393 4.18 20.33 16.49
CA TRP A 393 5.10 19.67 17.40
C TRP A 393 5.64 18.34 16.85
N LEU A 394 4.86 17.71 15.98
CA LEU A 394 5.20 16.39 15.40
C LEU A 394 6.17 16.52 14.23
N PHE A 395 5.96 17.50 13.34
CA PHE A 395 6.74 17.56 12.10
C PHE A 395 8.24 17.78 12.29
N PRO A 396 8.74 18.63 13.24
CA PRO A 396 10.18 18.81 13.40
C PRO A 396 10.87 17.53 13.84
N ALA A 397 10.23 16.77 14.75
CA ALA A 397 10.74 15.50 15.20
C ALA A 397 10.81 14.49 14.04
N ILE A 398 9.74 14.39 13.22
CA ILE A 398 9.69 13.50 12.06
C ILE A 398 10.81 13.85 11.06
N VAL A 399 10.95 15.14 10.69
CA VAL A 399 12.00 15.60 9.75
C VAL A 399 13.40 15.25 10.26
N LEU A 400 13.64 15.48 11.56
CA LEU A 400 14.94 15.15 12.17
C LEU A 400 15.23 13.64 12.13
N PHE A 401 14.26 12.79 12.52
CA PHE A 401 14.41 11.33 12.47
C PHE A 401 14.61 10.83 11.04
N CYS A 402 13.91 11.41 10.08
CA CYS A 402 14.09 11.08 8.66
C CYS A 402 15.50 11.42 8.18
N ALA A 403 16.01 12.60 8.51
CA ALA A 403 17.36 13.01 8.13
C ALA A 403 18.43 12.08 8.75
N ILE A 404 18.30 11.75 10.04
CA ILE A 404 19.18 10.79 10.72
C ILE A 404 19.08 9.41 10.05
N GLY A 405 17.86 8.94 9.76
CA GLY A 405 17.62 7.65 9.13
C GLY A 405 18.30 7.52 7.77
N VAL A 406 18.09 8.50 6.89
CA VAL A 406 18.70 8.49 5.55
C VAL A 406 20.23 8.54 5.64
N TYR A 407 20.76 9.43 6.49
CA TYR A 407 22.20 9.48 6.71
C TYR A 407 22.78 8.13 7.17
N SER A 408 22.10 7.46 8.09
CA SER A 408 22.55 6.18 8.64
C SER A 408 22.57 5.03 7.62
N THR A 409 21.88 5.18 6.48
CA THR A 409 21.84 4.12 5.46
C THR A 409 23.14 4.04 4.66
N ASN A 410 23.63 5.20 4.20
CA ASN A 410 24.81 5.28 3.32
C ASN A 410 25.95 6.11 3.92
N ASN A 411 25.81 6.70 5.11
CA ASN A 411 26.72 7.65 5.73
C ASN A 411 27.08 8.83 4.81
N ASN A 412 26.13 9.25 3.97
CA ASN A 412 26.33 10.28 2.96
C ASN A 412 25.39 11.48 3.20
N THR A 413 25.98 12.69 3.34
CA THR A 413 25.22 13.92 3.50
C THR A 413 24.49 14.35 2.23
N TRP A 414 24.94 13.89 1.06
CA TRP A 414 24.27 14.12 -0.22
C TRP A 414 22.83 13.61 -0.21
N ASP A 415 22.61 12.44 0.39
CA ASP A 415 21.28 11.84 0.48
C ASP A 415 20.29 12.72 1.25
N ILE A 416 20.75 13.45 2.29
CA ILE A 416 19.91 14.40 3.05
C ILE A 416 19.44 15.55 2.13
N TRP A 417 20.37 16.13 1.34
CA TRP A 417 20.02 17.19 0.39
C TRP A 417 19.07 16.71 -0.69
N MET A 418 19.30 15.49 -1.19
CA MET A 418 18.44 14.89 -2.18
C MET A 418 17.02 14.60 -1.64
N VAL A 419 16.89 14.15 -0.38
CA VAL A 419 15.57 13.99 0.27
C VAL A 419 14.85 15.33 0.36
N ALA A 420 15.55 16.41 0.74
CA ALA A 420 14.96 17.74 0.79
C ALA A 420 14.51 18.21 -0.61
N LEU A 421 15.33 18.01 -1.64
CA LEU A 421 15.00 18.32 -3.03
C LEU A 421 13.76 17.55 -3.49
N PHE A 422 13.75 16.22 -3.30
CA PHE A 422 12.59 15.39 -3.65
C PHE A 422 11.35 15.73 -2.80
N GLY A 423 11.53 16.27 -1.60
CA GLY A 423 10.43 16.79 -0.77
C GLY A 423 9.75 18.00 -1.42
N VAL A 424 10.53 18.94 -1.93
CA VAL A 424 10.00 20.11 -2.67
C VAL A 424 9.34 19.66 -3.98
N ILE A 425 9.97 18.73 -4.70
CA ILE A 425 9.41 18.16 -5.94
C ILE A 425 8.09 17.42 -5.64
N GLY A 426 8.04 16.59 -4.58
CA GLY A 426 6.85 15.88 -4.15
C GLY A 426 5.70 16.81 -3.79
N TYR A 427 5.99 17.89 -3.06
CA TYR A 427 5.02 18.95 -2.81
C TYR A 427 4.49 19.57 -4.11
N GLY A 428 5.38 19.82 -5.08
CA GLY A 428 4.98 20.29 -6.41
C GLY A 428 4.03 19.33 -7.13
N PHE A 429 4.31 18.02 -7.08
CA PHE A 429 3.43 17.00 -7.66
C PHE A 429 2.05 17.01 -7.01
N ILE A 430 1.96 17.09 -5.69
CA ILE A 430 0.70 17.17 -4.96
C ILE A 430 -0.09 18.42 -5.39
N LYS A 431 0.57 19.59 -5.47
CA LYS A 431 -0.05 20.85 -5.91
C LYS A 431 -0.54 20.80 -7.36
N LEU A 432 0.15 20.07 -8.22
CA LEU A 432 -0.24 19.85 -9.61
C LEU A 432 -1.33 18.77 -9.74
N GLY A 433 -1.75 18.12 -8.66
CA GLY A 433 -2.67 16.99 -8.70
C GLY A 433 -2.10 15.80 -9.48
N ALA A 434 -0.78 15.58 -9.37
CA ALA A 434 -0.10 14.42 -9.94
C ALA A 434 0.23 13.44 -8.81
N GLU A 435 -0.39 12.27 -8.84
CA GLU A 435 -0.19 11.23 -7.83
C GLU A 435 1.24 10.67 -7.90
N PRO A 436 2.00 10.67 -6.78
CA PRO A 436 3.39 10.20 -6.79
C PRO A 436 3.57 8.69 -6.87
N ALA A 437 2.54 7.89 -6.57
CA ALA A 437 2.64 6.43 -6.54
C ALA A 437 3.10 5.82 -7.88
N PRO A 438 2.59 6.25 -9.05
CA PRO A 438 3.07 5.78 -10.35
C PRO A 438 4.56 6.07 -10.61
N LEU A 439 5.09 7.19 -10.10
CA LEU A 439 6.53 7.50 -10.20
C LEU A 439 7.37 6.44 -9.49
N LEU A 440 7.00 6.06 -8.27
CA LEU A 440 7.74 5.07 -7.49
C LEU A 440 7.71 3.69 -8.17
N LEU A 441 6.56 3.30 -8.73
CA LEU A 441 6.44 2.06 -9.49
C LEU A 441 7.31 2.09 -10.76
N GLY A 442 7.31 3.20 -11.50
CA GLY A 442 8.19 3.40 -12.66
C GLY A 442 9.66 3.31 -12.28
N PHE A 443 10.05 3.91 -11.16
CA PHE A 443 11.42 3.88 -10.65
C PHE A 443 11.91 2.46 -10.32
N ILE A 444 11.07 1.64 -9.67
CA ILE A 444 11.43 0.27 -9.29
C ILE A 444 11.37 -0.68 -10.49
N LEU A 445 10.27 -0.62 -11.25
CA LEU A 445 10.06 -1.56 -12.35
C LEU A 445 10.90 -1.22 -13.58
N GLY A 446 11.37 0.03 -13.74
CA GLY A 446 12.17 0.46 -14.88
C GLY A 446 13.45 -0.34 -15.11
N PRO A 447 14.38 -0.37 -14.15
CA PRO A 447 15.60 -1.16 -14.24
C PRO A 447 15.34 -2.65 -14.45
N MET A 448 14.35 -3.21 -13.72
CA MET A 448 13.95 -4.61 -13.84
C MET A 448 13.39 -4.92 -15.26
N MET A 449 12.59 -4.01 -15.80
CA MET A 449 12.01 -4.14 -17.13
C MET A 449 13.09 -4.07 -18.21
N GLU A 450 14.04 -3.13 -18.09
CA GLU A 450 15.19 -3.02 -19.01
C GLU A 450 16.05 -4.28 -18.98
N GLU A 451 16.38 -4.79 -17.79
CA GLU A 451 17.17 -6.00 -17.63
C GLU A 451 16.49 -7.22 -18.28
N ASN A 452 15.19 -7.41 -18.02
CA ASN A 452 14.45 -8.52 -18.59
C ASN A 452 14.26 -8.38 -20.11
N LEU A 453 14.06 -7.16 -20.62
CA LEU A 453 14.03 -6.88 -22.06
C LEU A 453 15.34 -7.30 -22.72
N ARG A 454 16.45 -6.84 -22.18
CA ARG A 454 17.78 -7.16 -22.71
C ARG A 454 18.06 -8.67 -22.66
N ARG A 455 17.77 -9.32 -21.54
CA ARG A 455 17.94 -10.78 -21.39
C ARG A 455 17.06 -11.56 -22.38
N ALA A 456 15.81 -11.15 -22.59
CA ALA A 456 14.91 -11.78 -23.55
C ALA A 456 15.46 -11.67 -24.97
N LEU A 457 15.94 -10.48 -25.37
CA LEU A 457 16.54 -10.26 -26.71
C LEU A 457 17.85 -10.99 -26.88
N LEU A 458 18.70 -11.08 -25.86
CA LEU A 458 19.93 -11.86 -25.93
C LEU A 458 19.64 -13.34 -26.14
N LEU A 459 18.69 -13.91 -25.41
CA LEU A 459 18.30 -15.33 -25.56
C LEU A 459 17.63 -15.62 -26.89
N SER A 460 16.88 -14.67 -27.44
CA SER A 460 16.24 -14.79 -28.76
C SER A 460 17.14 -14.34 -29.91
N ARG A 461 18.40 -14.00 -29.64
CA ARG A 461 19.38 -13.51 -30.67
C ARG A 461 18.87 -12.26 -31.41
N GLY A 462 18.20 -11.37 -30.70
CA GLY A 462 17.63 -10.12 -31.24
C GLY A 462 16.25 -10.26 -31.87
N ASP A 463 15.62 -11.42 -31.79
CA ASP A 463 14.26 -11.62 -32.31
C ASP A 463 13.19 -11.07 -31.35
N TRP A 464 12.54 -9.98 -31.78
CA TRP A 464 11.44 -9.35 -31.04
C TRP A 464 10.15 -10.16 -31.03
N SER A 465 10.01 -11.14 -31.94
CA SER A 465 8.83 -11.99 -31.98
C SER A 465 8.67 -12.83 -30.71
N VAL A 466 9.74 -12.97 -29.91
CA VAL A 466 9.73 -13.72 -28.64
C VAL A 466 8.63 -13.25 -27.69
N PHE A 467 8.26 -11.97 -27.70
CA PHE A 467 7.22 -11.42 -26.82
C PHE A 467 5.80 -11.82 -27.24
N VAL A 468 5.57 -12.18 -28.51
CA VAL A 468 4.26 -12.59 -29.03
C VAL A 468 4.19 -14.08 -29.37
N THR A 469 5.32 -14.75 -29.54
CA THR A 469 5.37 -16.19 -29.82
C THR A 469 5.33 -17.04 -28.54
N ARG A 470 5.77 -16.50 -27.41
CA ARG A 470 5.65 -17.18 -26.10
C ARG A 470 4.24 -16.95 -25.54
N PRO A 471 3.45 -18.02 -25.28
CA PRO A 471 2.03 -17.87 -24.96
C PRO A 471 1.73 -17.02 -23.72
N LEU A 472 2.52 -17.19 -22.64
CA LEU A 472 2.35 -16.41 -21.41
C LEU A 472 2.67 -14.93 -21.63
N SER A 473 3.78 -14.61 -22.32
CA SER A 473 4.16 -13.25 -22.65
C SER A 473 3.11 -12.57 -23.53
N ALA A 474 2.67 -13.25 -24.58
CA ALA A 474 1.61 -12.76 -25.48
C ALA A 474 0.30 -12.51 -24.75
N GLY A 475 -0.10 -13.42 -23.85
CA GLY A 475 -1.29 -13.27 -23.01
C GLY A 475 -1.23 -12.05 -22.10
N LEU A 476 -0.07 -11.80 -21.46
CA LEU A 476 0.15 -10.63 -20.59
C LEU A 476 0.11 -9.33 -21.39
N LEU A 477 0.73 -9.27 -22.57
CA LEU A 477 0.69 -8.09 -23.44
C LEU A 477 -0.71 -7.85 -24.01
N ALA A 478 -1.44 -8.91 -24.36
CA ALA A 478 -2.84 -8.82 -24.79
C ALA A 478 -3.73 -8.26 -23.66
N ALA A 479 -3.52 -8.72 -22.42
CA ALA A 479 -4.21 -8.19 -21.24
C ALA A 479 -3.87 -6.70 -21.01
N ALA A 480 -2.60 -6.31 -21.15
CA ALA A 480 -2.15 -4.93 -21.07
C ALA A 480 -2.85 -4.04 -22.12
N MET A 481 -2.87 -4.50 -23.37
CA MET A 481 -3.55 -3.81 -24.48
C MET A 481 -5.05 -3.69 -24.22
N LEU A 482 -5.69 -4.75 -23.74
CA LEU A 482 -7.12 -4.75 -23.38
C LEU A 482 -7.42 -3.69 -22.31
N LEU A 483 -6.57 -3.58 -21.27
CA LEU A 483 -6.72 -2.54 -20.24
C LEU A 483 -6.64 -1.13 -20.84
N VAL A 484 -5.69 -0.88 -21.74
CA VAL A 484 -5.58 0.42 -22.42
C VAL A 484 -6.84 0.72 -23.22
N VAL A 485 -7.35 -0.25 -24.01
CA VAL A 485 -8.55 -0.10 -24.82
C VAL A 485 -9.77 0.19 -23.93
N ILE A 486 -9.95 -0.58 -22.84
CA ILE A 486 -11.06 -0.39 -21.90
C ILE A 486 -11.07 1.03 -21.35
N VAL A 487 -9.92 1.54 -20.90
CA VAL A 487 -9.85 2.89 -20.31
C VAL A 487 -9.99 4.01 -21.35
N ALA A 488 -9.62 3.75 -22.59
CA ALA A 488 -9.82 4.69 -23.70
C ALA A 488 -11.28 4.81 -24.13
N LEU A 489 -12.17 3.88 -23.73
CA LEU A 489 -13.60 3.94 -24.07
C LEU A 489 -14.27 5.16 -23.42
N PRO A 490 -15.02 6.01 -24.20
CA PRO A 490 -15.63 7.24 -23.70
C PRO A 490 -16.58 7.03 -22.51
N SER A 491 -17.31 5.92 -22.49
CA SER A 491 -18.24 5.58 -21.41
C SER A 491 -17.55 5.27 -20.07
N ILE A 492 -16.35 4.73 -20.13
CA ILE A 492 -15.55 4.42 -18.93
C ILE A 492 -14.77 5.64 -18.46
N LYS A 493 -14.27 6.44 -19.42
CA LYS A 493 -13.64 7.72 -19.15
C LYS A 493 -14.57 8.66 -18.40
N ALA A 494 -15.81 8.83 -18.88
CA ALA A 494 -16.81 9.66 -18.22
C ALA A 494 -17.16 9.19 -16.80
N LYS A 495 -17.35 7.86 -16.59
CA LYS A 495 -17.63 7.30 -15.27
C LYS A 495 -16.45 7.42 -14.31
N ARG A 496 -15.23 7.36 -14.82
CA ARG A 496 -14.02 7.55 -14.03
C ARG A 496 -13.87 9.01 -13.61
N GLU A 497 -14.06 9.95 -14.53
CA GLU A 497 -14.06 11.38 -14.24
C GLU A 497 -15.15 11.71 -13.20
N GLU A 498 -16.36 11.15 -13.33
CA GLU A 498 -17.44 11.31 -12.36
C GLU A 498 -17.08 10.75 -10.97
N ALA A 499 -16.41 9.59 -10.91
CA ALA A 499 -15.98 8.97 -9.64
C ALA A 499 -14.86 9.74 -8.93
N PHE A 500 -14.05 10.51 -9.66
CA PHE A 500 -12.94 11.28 -9.10
C PHE A 500 -13.19 12.81 -9.04
N VAL A 501 -14.32 13.31 -9.56
CA VAL A 501 -14.73 14.73 -9.49
C VAL A 501 -15.61 15.03 -8.26
N GLU A 502 -16.06 14.04 -7.51
CA GLU A 502 -16.75 14.24 -6.22
C GLU A 502 -15.81 14.52 -5.03
N GLU A 503 -14.57 14.98 -5.31
CA GLU A 503 -13.66 15.49 -4.30
C GLU A 503 -13.68 17.04 -4.32
#